data_01cb6a234c7ee0a9cbcc480a0a477dc7
#
_entry.id   01cb6a234c7ee0a9cbcc480a0a477dc7
#
_cell.length_a   1.000
_cell.length_b   1.000
_cell.length_c   1.000
_cell.angle_alpha   90.00
_cell.angle_beta   90.00
_cell.angle_gamma   90.00
#
_symmetry.space_group_name_H-M   'P 1'
#
loop_
_entity.id
_entity.type
_entity.pdbx_description
1 polymer ?
#
loop_
_entity_poly.entity_id
_entity_poly.type
_entity_poly.pdbx_seq_one_letter_code
_entity_poly.pdbx_strand_id
1 'polypeptide(L)'
;KWTSKAYNLRYVSLRYFNACGAHPNGKIGEAHNPETHLIPLVLQVPNGKREYISVFGNDYDTKDGTCVRDYIHVNDLAQAHILAMEYLSKGGESNIFNLGNGVGFTVKEVIETARKVTNHTIPIREEERRTGDPSVLIASSEKARKVLGWKPQYADLETIISTAWKWHVNHPDGY
;
A
#
# COMPACT_ATOMS: atom_id res chain seq x y z
N LYS A 1 8.74 -16.88 -15.96
CA LYS A 1 8.46 -17.17 -17.37
C LYS A 1 9.48 -18.18 -17.95
N TRP A 2 10.80 -17.94 -17.83
CA TRP A 2 11.83 -18.87 -18.33
C TRP A 2 11.84 -20.18 -17.56
N THR A 3 11.77 -20.17 -16.24
CA THR A 3 11.63 -21.34 -15.37
C THR A 3 10.37 -22.16 -15.73
N SER A 4 9.26 -21.46 -15.99
CA SER A 4 8.03 -22.11 -16.45
C SER A 4 8.23 -22.87 -17.75
N LYS A 5 8.92 -22.26 -18.72
CA LYS A 5 9.21 -22.92 -20.00
C LYS A 5 10.17 -24.12 -19.86
N ALA A 6 11.18 -23.99 -19.01
CA ALA A 6 12.21 -25.01 -18.86
C ALA A 6 11.75 -26.24 -18.05
N TYR A 7 10.92 -26.02 -17.02
CA TYR A 7 10.55 -27.03 -16.03
C TYR A 7 9.04 -27.26 -15.95
N ASN A 8 8.26 -26.73 -16.85
CA ASN A 8 6.79 -26.79 -16.84
C ASN A 8 6.18 -26.30 -15.50
N LEU A 9 6.85 -25.35 -14.84
CA LEU A 9 6.39 -24.75 -13.61
C LEU A 9 5.29 -23.73 -13.87
N ARG A 10 4.11 -23.94 -13.29
CA ARG A 10 3.04 -22.93 -13.32
C ARG A 10 3.30 -21.84 -12.29
N TYR A 11 2.93 -20.60 -12.59
CA TYR A 11 3.13 -19.45 -11.73
C TYR A 11 1.97 -18.47 -11.77
N VAL A 12 1.80 -17.72 -10.70
CA VAL A 12 0.97 -16.52 -10.67
C VAL A 12 1.86 -15.32 -10.33
N SER A 13 1.76 -14.26 -11.12
CA SER A 13 2.38 -12.98 -10.83
C SER A 13 1.32 -12.02 -10.30
N LEU A 14 1.44 -11.62 -9.04
CA LEU A 14 0.61 -10.61 -8.41
C LEU A 14 1.31 -9.25 -8.50
N ARG A 15 0.66 -8.27 -9.12
CA ARG A 15 1.19 -6.92 -9.29
C ARG A 15 0.36 -5.93 -8.47
N TYR A 16 0.99 -5.28 -7.50
CA TYR A 16 0.39 -4.29 -6.61
C TYR A 16 1.32 -3.09 -6.46
N PHE A 17 0.78 -1.94 -6.06
CA PHE A 17 1.55 -0.70 -6.00
C PHE A 17 2.05 -0.42 -4.58
N ASN A 18 1.21 0.12 -3.70
CA ASN A 18 1.64 0.50 -2.36
C ASN A 18 1.07 -0.51 -1.36
N ALA A 19 1.86 -1.50 -0.99
CA ALA A 19 1.56 -2.36 0.15
C ALA A 19 1.65 -1.52 1.43
N CYS A 20 0.68 -1.64 2.34
CA CYS A 20 0.60 -0.77 3.51
C CYS A 20 -0.22 -1.39 4.64
N GLY A 21 -0.28 -0.69 5.76
CA GLY A 21 -0.92 -1.21 6.95
C GLY A 21 -0.05 -2.23 7.70
N ALA A 22 -0.61 -2.82 8.73
CA ALA A 22 0.03 -3.85 9.53
C ALA A 22 -1.02 -4.87 9.99
N HIS A 23 -0.59 -6.02 10.49
CA HIS A 23 -1.54 -7.00 11.02
C HIS A 23 -2.31 -6.39 12.23
N PRO A 24 -3.64 -6.51 12.30
CA PRO A 24 -4.47 -5.86 13.32
C PRO A 24 -4.10 -6.20 14.77
N ASN A 25 -3.43 -7.36 15.01
CA ASN A 25 -2.94 -7.71 16.35
C ASN A 25 -1.77 -6.83 16.82
N GLY A 26 -1.13 -6.04 15.92
CA GLY A 26 -0.01 -5.17 16.23
C GLY A 26 1.33 -5.88 16.46
N LYS A 27 1.46 -7.15 16.05
CA LYS A 27 2.70 -7.94 16.23
C LYS A 27 3.51 -8.11 14.93
N ILE A 28 2.92 -7.78 13.80
CA ILE A 28 3.55 -7.91 12.47
C ILE A 28 3.27 -6.62 11.71
N GLY A 29 4.32 -5.97 11.24
CA GLY A 29 4.25 -4.72 10.48
C GLY A 29 5.51 -4.46 9.68
N GLU A 30 5.59 -3.29 9.09
CA GLU A 30 6.71 -2.88 8.25
C GLU A 30 7.87 -2.35 9.09
N ALA A 31 9.06 -2.91 8.87
CA ALA A 31 10.33 -2.44 9.45
C ALA A 31 11.37 -2.34 8.34
N HIS A 32 11.24 -1.32 7.50
CA HIS A 32 12.06 -1.10 6.32
C HIS A 32 13.14 -0.05 6.61
N ASN A 33 14.41 -0.34 6.23
CA ASN A 33 15.52 0.58 6.41
C ASN A 33 16.44 0.61 5.16
N PRO A 34 16.64 1.76 4.51
CA PRO A 34 15.98 3.05 4.80
C PRO A 34 14.51 3.05 4.39
N GLU A 35 13.65 3.72 5.19
CA GLU A 35 12.24 3.83 4.90
C GLU A 35 11.99 4.83 3.76
N THR A 36 11.17 4.44 2.80
CA THR A 36 10.84 5.23 1.60
C THR A 36 9.35 5.30 1.28
N HIS A 37 8.52 4.52 1.99
CA HIS A 37 7.08 4.45 1.74
C HIS A 37 6.34 5.57 2.48
N LEU A 38 5.30 6.13 1.83
CA LEU A 38 4.62 7.33 2.31
C LEU A 38 4.01 7.14 3.70
N ILE A 39 3.21 6.09 3.93
CA ILE A 39 2.49 5.91 5.20
C ILE A 39 3.45 5.79 6.38
N PRO A 40 4.47 4.92 6.37
CA PRO A 40 5.47 4.90 7.43
C PRO A 40 6.18 6.25 7.63
N LEU A 41 6.58 6.94 6.55
CA LEU A 41 7.22 8.27 6.66
C LEU A 41 6.30 9.30 7.32
N VAL A 42 5.01 9.31 6.98
CA VAL A 42 4.01 10.19 7.61
C VAL A 42 3.89 9.87 9.09
N LEU A 43 3.86 8.58 9.47
CA LEU A 43 3.75 8.12 10.85
C LEU A 43 5.03 8.33 11.69
N GLN A 44 6.19 8.51 11.06
CA GLN A 44 7.42 8.90 11.76
C GLN A 44 7.30 10.29 12.40
N VAL A 45 6.43 11.18 11.89
CA VAL A 45 6.26 12.53 12.47
C VAL A 45 5.61 12.43 13.85
N PRO A 46 4.41 11.84 14.04
CA PRO A 46 3.84 11.70 15.38
C PRO A 46 4.64 10.76 16.29
N ASN A 47 5.51 9.91 15.73
CA ASN A 47 6.42 9.06 16.49
C ASN A 47 7.72 9.78 16.93
N GLY A 48 7.84 11.08 16.61
CA GLY A 48 9.00 11.90 16.99
C GLY A 48 10.30 11.64 16.24
N LYS A 49 10.26 10.83 15.18
CA LYS A 49 11.44 10.46 14.35
C LYS A 49 11.66 11.41 13.17
N ARG A 50 10.70 12.30 12.90
CA ARG A 50 10.72 13.25 11.79
C ARG A 50 9.99 14.54 12.18
N GLU A 51 10.50 15.68 11.75
CA GLU A 51 9.89 16.99 12.08
C GLU A 51 8.69 17.30 11.17
N TYR A 52 8.75 16.91 9.91
CA TYR A 52 7.73 17.18 8.88
C TYR A 52 7.72 16.11 7.80
N ILE A 53 6.68 16.12 6.98
CA ILE A 53 6.59 15.31 5.77
C ILE A 53 6.72 16.20 4.52
N SER A 54 7.56 15.82 3.55
CA SER A 54 7.65 16.48 2.25
C SER A 54 6.54 15.99 1.32
N VAL A 55 5.85 16.92 0.68
CA VAL A 55 4.84 16.69 -0.36
C VAL A 55 5.39 17.17 -1.69
N PHE A 56 5.64 16.24 -2.61
CA PHE A 56 6.27 16.51 -3.90
C PHE A 56 5.23 16.85 -4.98
N GLY A 57 5.10 18.14 -5.27
CA GLY A 57 4.10 18.70 -6.19
C GLY A 57 2.74 18.93 -5.53
N ASN A 58 2.18 20.11 -5.81
CA ASN A 58 0.86 20.55 -5.32
C ASN A 58 -0.02 21.06 -6.45
N ASP A 59 0.39 20.84 -7.70
CA ASP A 59 -0.18 21.37 -8.93
C ASP A 59 -0.55 20.27 -9.94
N TYR A 60 -0.67 19.00 -9.50
CA TYR A 60 -1.19 17.91 -10.33
C TYR A 60 -2.68 18.11 -10.64
N ASP A 61 -3.11 17.64 -11.81
CA ASP A 61 -4.54 17.59 -12.19
C ASP A 61 -5.26 16.51 -11.37
N THR A 62 -5.51 16.83 -10.10
CA THR A 62 -6.17 15.98 -9.10
C THR A 62 -6.99 16.86 -8.16
N LYS A 63 -7.87 16.29 -7.36
CA LYS A 63 -8.81 17.05 -6.51
C LYS A 63 -8.15 18.03 -5.51
N ASP A 64 -6.89 17.78 -5.12
CA ASP A 64 -6.17 18.59 -4.14
C ASP A 64 -4.76 18.99 -4.58
N GLY A 65 -4.43 18.73 -5.85
CA GLY A 65 -3.15 19.04 -6.45
C GLY A 65 -2.03 18.06 -6.15
N THR A 66 -2.26 17.02 -5.33
CA THR A 66 -1.23 16.01 -5.02
C THR A 66 -1.47 14.69 -5.75
N CYS A 67 -0.44 13.86 -5.89
CA CYS A 67 -0.53 12.57 -6.57
C CYS A 67 -1.56 11.64 -5.93
N VAL A 68 -2.27 10.87 -6.77
CA VAL A 68 -3.18 9.80 -6.35
C VAL A 68 -2.49 8.46 -6.48
N ARG A 69 -2.54 7.63 -5.44
CA ARG A 69 -1.97 6.29 -5.41
C ARG A 69 -2.96 5.27 -4.88
N ASP A 70 -2.80 4.02 -5.29
CA ASP A 70 -3.58 2.88 -4.79
C ASP A 70 -2.83 2.23 -3.62
N TYR A 71 -3.50 2.13 -2.48
CA TYR A 71 -2.97 1.57 -1.25
C TYR A 71 -3.69 0.27 -0.93
N ILE A 72 -2.92 -0.80 -0.68
CA ILE A 72 -3.47 -2.12 -0.43
C ILE A 72 -2.94 -2.63 0.90
N HIS A 73 -3.86 -3.00 1.77
CA HIS A 73 -3.52 -3.54 3.07
C HIS A 73 -2.79 -4.87 2.95
N VAL A 74 -1.74 -5.08 3.75
CA VAL A 74 -0.90 -6.29 3.70
C VAL A 74 -1.67 -7.59 3.94
N ASN A 75 -2.76 -7.57 4.72
CA ASN A 75 -3.61 -8.74 4.92
C ASN A 75 -4.40 -9.11 3.66
N ASP A 76 -4.87 -8.12 2.89
CA ASP A 76 -5.54 -8.36 1.62
C ASP A 76 -4.56 -8.91 0.57
N LEU A 77 -3.30 -8.46 0.61
CA LEU A 77 -2.23 -9.03 -0.20
C LEU A 77 -1.92 -10.48 0.21
N ALA A 78 -1.82 -10.77 1.51
CA ALA A 78 -1.61 -12.13 2.01
C ALA A 78 -2.73 -13.08 1.53
N GLN A 79 -3.99 -12.63 1.62
CA GLN A 79 -5.13 -13.39 1.11
C GLN A 79 -5.01 -13.63 -0.40
N ALA A 80 -4.60 -12.64 -1.19
CA ALA A 80 -4.41 -12.79 -2.63
C ALA A 80 -3.35 -13.85 -2.96
N HIS A 81 -2.27 -13.93 -2.16
CA HIS A 81 -1.25 -14.97 -2.32
C HIS A 81 -1.79 -16.37 -2.04
N ILE A 82 -2.59 -16.52 -0.97
CA ILE A 82 -3.26 -17.79 -0.65
C ILE A 82 -4.18 -18.22 -1.79
N LEU A 83 -5.05 -17.32 -2.27
CA LEU A 83 -5.95 -17.61 -3.38
C LEU A 83 -5.21 -17.95 -4.67
N ALA A 84 -4.07 -17.32 -4.93
CA ALA A 84 -3.23 -17.64 -6.08
C ALA A 84 -2.60 -19.04 -5.96
N MET A 85 -2.16 -19.44 -4.77
CA MET A 85 -1.68 -20.80 -4.50
C MET A 85 -2.79 -21.83 -4.70
N GLU A 86 -3.98 -21.57 -4.16
CA GLU A 86 -5.14 -22.45 -4.34
C GLU A 86 -5.56 -22.57 -5.81
N TYR A 87 -5.54 -21.46 -6.55
CA TYR A 87 -5.82 -21.46 -7.98
C TYR A 87 -4.84 -22.39 -8.73
N LEU A 88 -3.55 -22.33 -8.44
CA LEU A 88 -2.56 -23.21 -9.06
C LEU A 88 -2.73 -24.68 -8.64
N SER A 89 -3.02 -24.93 -7.36
CA SER A 89 -3.21 -26.29 -6.83
C SER A 89 -4.44 -27.01 -7.46
N LYS A 90 -5.47 -26.23 -7.81
CA LYS A 90 -6.65 -26.70 -8.53
C LYS A 90 -6.46 -26.84 -10.05
N GLY A 91 -5.23 -26.75 -10.54
CA GLY A 91 -4.90 -26.92 -11.95
C GLY A 91 -4.92 -25.65 -12.78
N GLY A 92 -5.04 -24.47 -12.17
CA GLY A 92 -5.02 -23.18 -12.86
C GLY A 92 -3.74 -22.95 -13.68
N GLU A 93 -3.87 -22.31 -14.84
CA GLU A 93 -2.78 -21.98 -15.73
C GLU A 93 -1.97 -20.78 -15.22
N SER A 94 -0.71 -20.68 -15.66
CA SER A 94 0.12 -19.51 -15.34
C SER A 94 -0.55 -18.20 -15.72
N ASN A 95 -0.60 -17.26 -14.78
CA ASN A 95 -1.38 -16.05 -14.94
C ASN A 95 -0.73 -14.83 -14.28
N ILE A 96 -1.26 -13.64 -14.60
CA ILE A 96 -0.85 -12.36 -14.04
C ILE A 96 -2.11 -11.64 -13.58
N PHE A 97 -2.11 -11.15 -12.33
CA PHE A 97 -3.21 -10.39 -11.74
C PHE A 97 -2.68 -9.07 -11.17
N ASN A 98 -3.38 -7.99 -11.50
CA ASN A 98 -3.19 -6.74 -10.78
C ASN A 98 -4.06 -6.76 -9.51
N LEU A 99 -3.50 -6.24 -8.43
CA LEU A 99 -4.21 -6.06 -7.17
C LEU A 99 -4.28 -4.57 -6.87
N GLY A 100 -5.48 -4.08 -6.63
CA GLY A 100 -5.76 -2.70 -6.30
C GLY A 100 -7.13 -2.58 -5.63
N ASN A 101 -7.29 -1.60 -4.77
CA ASN A 101 -8.59 -1.29 -4.20
C ASN A 101 -9.55 -0.69 -5.25
N GLY A 102 -8.98 -0.14 -6.34
CA GLY A 102 -9.70 0.55 -7.40
C GLY A 102 -10.17 1.95 -6.99
N VAL A 103 -9.84 2.36 -5.77
CA VAL A 103 -10.04 3.71 -5.24
C VAL A 103 -8.66 4.25 -4.86
N GLY A 104 -8.26 5.36 -5.48
CA GLY A 104 -7.01 6.00 -5.15
C GLY A 104 -7.19 7.05 -4.05
N PHE A 105 -6.15 7.26 -3.26
CA PHE A 105 -6.09 8.33 -2.27
C PHE A 105 -4.96 9.30 -2.63
N THR A 106 -5.18 10.59 -2.42
CA THR A 106 -4.15 11.60 -2.61
C THR A 106 -3.15 11.59 -1.46
N VAL A 107 -1.99 12.20 -1.66
CA VAL A 107 -0.99 12.33 -0.59
C VAL A 107 -1.56 13.15 0.57
N LYS A 108 -2.30 14.23 0.29
CA LYS A 108 -2.95 15.03 1.35
C LYS A 108 -4.00 14.24 2.12
N GLU A 109 -4.80 13.39 1.47
CA GLU A 109 -5.75 12.52 2.18
C GLU A 109 -5.06 11.56 3.13
N VAL A 110 -3.94 10.97 2.72
CA VAL A 110 -3.13 10.11 3.61
C VAL A 110 -2.66 10.89 4.84
N ILE A 111 -2.16 12.11 4.66
CA ILE A 111 -1.68 12.95 5.77
C ILE A 111 -2.83 13.36 6.70
N GLU A 112 -3.96 13.81 6.15
CA GLU A 112 -5.12 14.21 6.96
C GLU A 112 -5.69 13.02 7.74
N THR A 113 -5.77 11.85 7.12
CA THR A 113 -6.21 10.63 7.82
C THR A 113 -5.22 10.25 8.93
N ALA A 114 -3.92 10.39 8.69
CA ALA A 114 -2.91 10.14 9.71
C ALA A 114 -3.01 11.14 10.88
N ARG A 115 -3.26 12.42 10.62
CA ARG A 115 -3.54 13.44 11.68
C ARG A 115 -4.73 13.02 12.55
N LYS A 116 -5.81 12.58 11.90
CA LYS A 116 -7.02 12.12 12.60
C LYS A 116 -6.75 10.88 13.46
N VAL A 117 -6.12 9.86 12.86
CA VAL A 117 -5.86 8.57 13.54
C VAL A 117 -4.90 8.72 14.71
N THR A 118 -3.84 9.49 14.53
CA THR A 118 -2.80 9.67 15.54
C THR A 118 -3.14 10.74 16.58
N ASN A 119 -4.10 11.61 16.28
CA ASN A 119 -4.42 12.82 17.06
C ASN A 119 -3.19 13.74 17.25
N HIS A 120 -2.34 13.84 16.22
CA HIS A 120 -1.15 14.68 16.22
C HIS A 120 -1.13 15.63 15.03
N THR A 121 -0.47 16.76 15.21
CA THR A 121 -0.11 17.63 14.09
C THR A 121 0.98 16.96 13.26
N ILE A 122 0.84 17.00 11.93
CA ILE A 122 1.86 16.53 10.99
C ILE A 122 2.19 17.70 10.07
N PRO A 123 3.27 18.46 10.33
CA PRO A 123 3.71 19.55 9.48
C PRO A 123 4.06 19.07 8.08
N ILE A 124 3.73 19.89 7.07
CA ILE A 124 4.00 19.62 5.66
C ILE A 124 5.01 20.64 5.15
N ARG A 125 5.98 20.17 4.34
CA ARG A 125 6.81 21.00 3.49
C ARG A 125 6.49 20.68 2.02
N GLU A 126 6.06 21.66 1.25
CA GLU A 126 5.82 21.50 -0.18
C GLU A 126 7.16 21.57 -0.91
N GLU A 127 7.38 20.62 -1.81
CA GLU A 127 8.57 20.47 -2.65
C GLU A 127 8.16 20.41 -4.13
N GLU A 128 9.10 20.63 -5.03
CA GLU A 128 8.88 20.46 -6.47
C GLU A 128 8.46 19.02 -6.83
N ARG A 129 7.79 18.87 -7.97
CA ARG A 129 7.43 17.54 -8.48
C ARG A 129 8.67 16.66 -8.67
N ARG A 130 8.55 15.40 -8.32
CA ARG A 130 9.54 14.39 -8.71
C ARG A 130 9.41 14.10 -10.19
N THR A 131 10.54 14.07 -10.90
CA THR A 131 10.57 13.73 -12.32
C THR A 131 10.01 12.33 -12.55
N GLY A 132 9.05 12.20 -13.47
CA GLY A 132 8.45 10.92 -13.84
C GLY A 132 7.31 10.43 -12.96
N ASP A 133 6.92 11.17 -11.91
CA ASP A 133 5.77 10.81 -11.08
C ASP A 133 4.45 11.08 -11.82
N PRO A 134 3.61 10.05 -12.08
CA PRO A 134 2.30 10.25 -12.69
C PRO A 134 1.33 10.87 -11.67
N SER A 135 0.41 11.73 -12.15
CA SER A 135 -0.63 12.33 -11.29
C SER A 135 -1.54 11.29 -10.64
N VAL A 136 -1.89 10.21 -11.38
CA VAL A 136 -2.79 9.15 -10.93
C VAL A 136 -2.21 7.79 -11.27
N LEU A 137 -2.13 6.90 -10.28
CA LEU A 137 -1.69 5.53 -10.45
C LEU A 137 -2.59 4.60 -9.62
N ILE A 138 -3.59 3.98 -10.28
CA ILE A 138 -4.58 3.09 -9.69
C ILE A 138 -4.62 1.79 -10.48
N ALA A 139 -4.72 0.65 -9.80
CA ALA A 139 -4.81 -0.65 -10.45
C ALA A 139 -6.26 -1.13 -10.58
N SER A 140 -6.61 -1.68 -11.74
CA SER A 140 -7.84 -2.48 -11.86
C SER A 140 -7.58 -3.91 -11.39
N SER A 141 -8.32 -4.33 -10.39
CA SER A 141 -8.28 -5.70 -9.84
C SER A 141 -9.42 -6.59 -10.32
N GLU A 142 -10.16 -6.16 -11.34
CA GLU A 142 -11.34 -6.88 -11.84
C GLU A 142 -11.03 -8.34 -12.19
N LYS A 143 -9.91 -8.60 -12.86
CA LYS A 143 -9.49 -9.96 -13.18
C LYS A 143 -9.21 -10.81 -11.95
N ALA A 144 -8.55 -10.26 -10.92
CA ALA A 144 -8.29 -10.96 -9.66
C ALA A 144 -9.60 -11.29 -8.93
N ARG A 145 -10.53 -10.34 -8.89
CA ARG A 145 -11.87 -10.56 -8.31
C ARG A 145 -12.63 -11.67 -9.02
N LYS A 146 -12.63 -11.66 -10.37
CA LYS A 146 -13.37 -12.63 -11.18
C LYS A 146 -12.77 -14.04 -11.15
N VAL A 147 -11.44 -14.16 -11.24
CA VAL A 147 -10.75 -15.44 -11.42
C VAL A 147 -10.35 -16.06 -10.08
N LEU A 148 -9.81 -15.27 -9.14
CA LEU A 148 -9.37 -15.75 -7.83
C LEU A 148 -10.46 -15.62 -6.76
N GLY A 149 -11.54 -14.89 -7.02
CA GLY A 149 -12.54 -14.57 -6.00
C GLY A 149 -12.01 -13.56 -4.94
N TRP A 150 -10.91 -12.86 -5.24
CA TRP A 150 -10.28 -11.95 -4.30
C TRP A 150 -11.19 -10.77 -3.95
N LYS A 151 -11.36 -10.51 -2.65
CA LYS A 151 -12.19 -9.43 -2.12
C LYS A 151 -11.43 -8.73 -0.99
N PRO A 152 -10.85 -7.55 -1.24
CA PRO A 152 -10.16 -6.80 -0.19
C PRO A 152 -11.15 -6.43 0.94
N GLN A 153 -10.71 -6.58 2.18
CA GLN A 153 -11.50 -6.34 3.39
C GLN A 153 -11.05 -5.09 4.15
N TYR A 154 -9.84 -4.62 3.88
CA TYR A 154 -9.19 -3.49 4.54
C TYR A 154 -8.98 -2.33 3.56
N ALA A 155 -10.01 -2.00 2.75
CA ALA A 155 -9.86 -1.04 1.66
C ALA A 155 -9.92 0.43 2.09
N ASP A 156 -10.40 0.72 3.29
CA ASP A 156 -10.51 2.09 3.78
C ASP A 156 -9.17 2.60 4.37
N LEU A 157 -8.89 3.88 4.12
CA LEU A 157 -7.61 4.49 4.48
C LEU A 157 -7.43 4.61 6.01
N GLU A 158 -8.51 4.81 6.76
CA GLU A 158 -8.45 4.92 8.22
C GLU A 158 -8.03 3.61 8.87
N THR A 159 -8.57 2.48 8.40
CA THR A 159 -8.15 1.14 8.85
C THR A 159 -6.70 0.86 8.49
N ILE A 160 -6.28 1.17 7.26
CA ILE A 160 -4.88 1.00 6.82
C ILE A 160 -3.93 1.76 7.75
N ILE A 161 -4.19 3.05 7.99
CA ILE A 161 -3.33 3.90 8.81
C ILE A 161 -3.40 3.50 10.29
N SER A 162 -4.57 3.13 10.81
CA SER A 162 -4.73 2.71 12.20
C SER A 162 -3.92 1.45 12.53
N THR A 163 -3.94 0.46 11.63
CA THR A 163 -3.15 -0.77 11.84
C THR A 163 -1.65 -0.48 11.77
N ALA A 164 -1.20 0.35 10.83
CA ALA A 164 0.19 0.78 10.73
C ALA A 164 0.62 1.57 11.97
N TRP A 165 -0.20 2.52 12.43
CA TRP A 165 0.08 3.31 13.63
C TRP A 165 0.23 2.44 14.88
N LYS A 166 -0.70 1.50 15.09
CA LYS A 166 -0.62 0.52 16.19
C LYS A 166 0.70 -0.25 16.19
N TRP A 167 1.16 -0.67 15.01
CA TRP A 167 2.46 -1.34 14.86
C TRP A 167 3.61 -0.42 15.27
N HIS A 168 3.70 0.77 14.71
CA HIS A 168 4.80 1.71 14.96
C HIS A 168 4.87 2.20 16.43
N VAL A 169 3.74 2.32 17.11
CA VAL A 169 3.70 2.65 18.56
C VAL A 169 4.24 1.49 19.40
N ASN A 170 3.88 0.26 19.05
CA ASN A 170 4.31 -0.93 19.81
C ASN A 170 5.75 -1.35 19.50
N HIS A 171 6.28 -0.96 18.33
CA HIS A 171 7.60 -1.34 17.84
C HIS A 171 8.30 -0.10 17.26
N PRO A 172 8.68 0.86 18.10
CA PRO A 172 9.25 2.12 17.63
C PRO A 172 10.56 1.92 16.86
N ASP A 173 11.31 0.86 17.18
CA ASP A 173 12.60 0.55 16.55
C ASP A 173 12.54 -0.64 15.56
N GLY A 174 11.32 -1.09 15.25
CA GLY A 174 11.08 -2.26 14.40
C GLY A 174 11.08 -3.58 15.17
N TYR A 175 11.51 -4.67 14.53
CA TYR A 175 11.61 -5.99 15.15
C TYR A 175 12.75 -6.09 16.13
#